data_2a5f2fa4b96e3383cbdcf4ce03271c96
#
_entry.id   2a5f2fa4b96e3383cbdcf4ce03271c96
#
_cell.length_a   1.000
_cell.length_b   1.000
_cell.length_c   1.000
_cell.angle_alpha   90.00
_cell.angle_beta   90.00
_cell.angle_gamma   90.00
#
_symmetry.space_group_name_H-M   'P 1'
#
loop_
_entity.id
_entity.type
_entity.pdbx_description
1 polymer ?
#
loop_
_entity_poly.entity_id
_entity_poly.type
_entity_poly.pdbx_seq_one_letter_code
_entity_poly.pdbx_strand_id
1 'polypeptide(L)'
;MTPADDIRELLPLYALGILEPDELQSVEQAVARDPRLAAELAAYQDTAGQLASPIEPSPAVRSRLLASAGGGPLERFAQRLGALFDVTVERARELLGLIERPASWEPQAPGIALVHFDGGAAYAAADCGFIRLAPGAIFPFHKHLGDEACVILEGAVHDGTNARLIEAGEEYFQPAGTEHALINRGSVDCIFAARAMHGIEVAGAPARPSKPRVS
;
A
#
# COMPACT_ATOMS: atom_id res chain seq x y z
N MET A 1 29.95 -33.11 -8.25
CA MET A 1 29.05 -32.25 -7.47
C MET A 1 27.90 -31.88 -8.37
N THR A 2 26.67 -32.12 -7.98
CA THR A 2 25.50 -31.68 -8.77
C THR A 2 25.18 -30.23 -8.40
N PRO A 3 24.51 -29.45 -9.27
CA PRO A 3 24.09 -28.08 -8.91
C PRO A 3 23.24 -28.00 -7.62
N ALA A 4 22.57 -29.10 -7.24
CA ALA A 4 21.80 -29.19 -6.01
C ALA A 4 22.68 -29.38 -4.76
N ASP A 5 23.86 -30.00 -4.90
CA ASP A 5 24.80 -30.16 -3.80
C ASP A 5 25.45 -28.81 -3.46
N ASP A 6 25.77 -27.99 -4.47
CA ASP A 6 26.32 -26.66 -4.29
C ASP A 6 25.33 -25.72 -3.56
N ILE A 7 24.03 -25.82 -3.86
CA ILE A 7 23.00 -25.01 -3.18
C ILE A 7 22.86 -25.38 -1.70
N ARG A 8 22.93 -26.68 -1.36
CA ARG A 8 22.83 -27.11 0.04
C ARG A 8 23.97 -26.59 0.93
N GLU A 9 25.17 -26.46 0.36
CA GLU A 9 26.31 -25.88 1.07
C GLU A 9 26.10 -24.40 1.40
N LEU A 10 25.27 -23.69 0.63
CA LEU A 10 24.95 -22.29 0.82
C LEU A 10 23.81 -22.05 1.83
N LEU A 11 22.97 -23.06 2.16
CA LEU A 11 21.84 -22.87 3.07
C LEU A 11 22.23 -22.39 4.47
N PRO A 12 23.29 -22.93 5.12
CA PRO A 12 23.73 -22.41 6.41
C PRO A 12 24.23 -20.95 6.33
N LEU A 13 24.92 -20.59 5.25
CA LEU A 13 25.42 -19.23 5.02
C LEU A 13 24.29 -18.25 4.74
N TYR A 14 23.25 -18.69 4.01
CA TYR A 14 22.01 -17.96 3.82
C TYR A 14 21.31 -17.66 5.17
N ALA A 15 21.18 -18.68 6.02
CA ALA A 15 20.57 -18.55 7.35
C ALA A 15 21.32 -17.57 8.26
N LEU A 16 22.63 -17.40 8.07
CA LEU A 16 23.47 -16.44 8.78
C LEU A 16 23.50 -15.06 8.12
N GLY A 17 22.93 -14.90 6.92
CA GLY A 17 22.89 -13.63 6.20
C GLY A 17 24.24 -13.16 5.65
N ILE A 18 25.14 -14.07 5.30
CA ILE A 18 26.53 -13.78 4.89
C ILE A 18 26.85 -14.16 3.43
N LEU A 19 25.82 -14.44 2.62
CA LEU A 19 25.96 -14.70 1.19
C LEU A 19 26.16 -13.42 0.38
N GLU A 20 26.90 -13.53 -0.72
CA GLU A 20 26.95 -12.49 -1.75
C GLU A 20 25.64 -12.44 -2.54
N PRO A 21 25.30 -11.28 -3.17
CA PRO A 21 23.99 -11.09 -3.84
C PRO A 21 23.62 -12.16 -4.87
N ASP A 22 24.57 -12.63 -5.67
CA ASP A 22 24.34 -13.65 -6.72
C ASP A 22 24.06 -15.03 -6.12
N GLU A 23 24.76 -15.39 -5.03
CA GLU A 23 24.54 -16.63 -4.29
C GLU A 23 23.18 -16.62 -3.59
N LEU A 24 22.83 -15.48 -2.96
CA LEU A 24 21.54 -15.25 -2.30
C LEU A 24 20.40 -15.49 -3.29
N GLN A 25 20.45 -14.87 -4.46
CA GLN A 25 19.44 -15.05 -5.51
C GLN A 25 19.35 -16.52 -5.97
N SER A 26 20.48 -17.20 -6.07
CA SER A 26 20.54 -18.61 -6.47
C SER A 26 19.86 -19.53 -5.46
N VAL A 27 20.10 -19.30 -4.16
CA VAL A 27 19.43 -20.02 -3.07
C VAL A 27 17.94 -19.75 -3.05
N GLU A 28 17.50 -18.47 -3.16
CA GLU A 28 16.07 -18.10 -3.18
C GLU A 28 15.31 -18.79 -4.32
N GLN A 29 15.90 -18.82 -5.52
CA GLN A 29 15.29 -19.49 -6.67
C GLN A 29 15.21 -21.01 -6.49
N ALA A 30 16.21 -21.63 -5.88
CA ALA A 30 16.23 -23.07 -5.64
C ALA A 30 15.21 -23.47 -4.56
N VAL A 31 15.17 -22.73 -3.45
CA VAL A 31 14.22 -22.94 -2.34
C VAL A 31 12.77 -22.75 -2.80
N ALA A 32 12.50 -21.77 -3.66
CA ALA A 32 11.16 -21.55 -4.22
C ALA A 32 10.66 -22.72 -5.10
N ARG A 33 11.58 -23.56 -5.66
CA ARG A 33 11.25 -24.66 -6.54
C ARG A 33 11.28 -26.03 -5.86
N ASP A 34 11.97 -26.18 -4.73
CA ASP A 34 12.12 -27.44 -4.01
C ASP A 34 11.69 -27.30 -2.54
N PRO A 35 10.52 -27.86 -2.14
CA PRO A 35 10.05 -27.85 -0.76
C PRO A 35 11.00 -28.53 0.25
N ARG A 36 11.88 -29.43 -0.21
CA ARG A 36 12.86 -30.08 0.67
C ARG A 36 13.97 -29.11 1.06
N LEU A 37 14.45 -28.31 0.11
CA LEU A 37 15.42 -27.25 0.39
C LEU A 37 14.79 -26.17 1.28
N ALA A 38 13.50 -25.85 1.09
CA ALA A 38 12.79 -24.92 1.98
C ALA A 38 12.73 -25.42 3.43
N ALA A 39 12.43 -26.71 3.64
CA ALA A 39 12.40 -27.32 4.97
C ALA A 39 13.79 -27.38 5.61
N GLU A 40 14.82 -27.68 4.82
CA GLU A 40 16.21 -27.71 5.28
C GLU A 40 16.71 -26.32 5.68
N LEU A 41 16.39 -25.29 4.87
CA LEU A 41 16.70 -23.91 5.19
C LEU A 41 16.00 -23.44 6.47
N ALA A 42 14.73 -23.78 6.67
CA ALA A 42 14.00 -23.45 7.89
C ALA A 42 14.69 -24.01 9.14
N ALA A 43 15.20 -25.24 9.08
CA ALA A 43 15.96 -25.84 10.18
C ALA A 43 17.27 -25.08 10.49
N TYR A 44 17.98 -24.60 9.46
CA TYR A 44 19.16 -23.75 9.67
C TYR A 44 18.80 -22.39 10.26
N GLN A 45 17.70 -21.78 9.80
CA GLN A 45 17.21 -20.50 10.32
C GLN A 45 16.79 -20.61 11.80
N ASP A 46 16.10 -21.69 12.18
CA ASP A 46 15.77 -21.98 13.58
C ASP A 46 17.03 -22.12 14.45
N THR A 47 18.04 -22.80 13.92
CA THR A 47 19.32 -22.97 14.63
C THR A 47 20.06 -21.64 14.76
N ALA A 48 20.12 -20.85 13.68
CA ALA A 48 20.74 -19.53 13.70
C ALA A 48 20.01 -18.58 14.66
N GLY A 49 18.67 -18.67 14.71
CA GLY A 49 17.86 -17.91 15.67
C GLY A 49 18.19 -18.21 17.14
N GLN A 50 18.57 -19.45 17.46
CA GLN A 50 19.01 -19.83 18.82
C GLN A 50 20.39 -19.27 19.19
N LEU A 51 21.23 -18.96 18.21
CA LEU A 51 22.54 -18.34 18.43
C LEU A 51 22.44 -16.83 18.63
N ALA A 52 21.35 -16.20 18.17
CA ALA A 52 21.13 -14.79 18.33
C ALA A 52 20.81 -14.44 19.80
N SER A 53 21.57 -13.53 20.38
CA SER A 53 21.21 -12.97 21.69
C SER A 53 19.96 -12.07 21.51
N PRO A 54 18.89 -12.27 22.29
CA PRO A 54 17.71 -11.42 22.23
C PRO A 54 18.12 -9.96 22.50
N ILE A 55 17.83 -9.09 21.55
CA ILE A 55 17.99 -7.64 21.75
C ILE A 55 16.61 -7.11 22.18
N GLU A 56 16.54 -6.54 23.37
CA GLU A 56 15.30 -5.94 23.84
C GLU A 56 14.97 -4.71 23.00
N PRO A 57 13.80 -4.69 22.32
CA PRO A 57 13.43 -3.56 21.48
C PRO A 57 13.24 -2.31 22.34
N SER A 58 13.62 -1.15 21.79
CA SER A 58 13.39 0.11 22.50
C SER A 58 11.89 0.29 22.84
N PRO A 59 11.54 0.99 23.95
CA PRO A 59 10.16 1.24 24.30
C PRO A 59 9.34 1.85 23.15
N ALA A 60 9.95 2.70 22.33
CA ALA A 60 9.31 3.30 21.17
C ALA A 60 8.95 2.27 20.09
N VAL A 61 9.83 1.29 19.82
CA VAL A 61 9.57 0.20 18.86
C VAL A 61 8.46 -0.70 19.40
N ARG A 62 8.54 -1.08 20.67
CA ARG A 62 7.51 -1.90 21.33
C ARG A 62 6.14 -1.24 21.27
N SER A 63 6.06 0.06 21.62
CA SER A 63 4.79 0.81 21.57
C SER A 63 4.21 0.87 20.15
N ARG A 64 5.03 1.08 19.13
CA ARG A 64 4.58 1.05 17.73
C ARG A 64 4.05 -0.31 17.30
N LEU A 65 4.75 -1.39 17.68
CA LEU A 65 4.31 -2.75 17.37
C LEU A 65 2.99 -3.09 18.07
N LEU A 66 2.84 -2.73 19.35
CA LEU A 66 1.60 -2.94 20.09
C LEU A 66 0.45 -2.11 19.52
N ALA A 67 0.70 -0.88 19.12
CA ALA A 67 -0.30 -0.05 18.46
C ALA A 67 -0.73 -0.64 17.10
N SER A 68 0.22 -1.18 16.32
CA SER A 68 -0.10 -1.82 15.05
C SER A 68 -0.84 -3.16 15.21
N ALA A 69 -0.59 -3.91 16.28
CA ALA A 69 -1.25 -5.18 16.55
C ALA A 69 -2.74 -5.05 16.94
N GLY A 70 -3.14 -3.86 17.44
CA GLY A 70 -4.53 -3.59 17.83
C GLY A 70 -5.40 -2.96 16.73
N GLY A 71 -4.82 -2.49 15.62
CA GLY A 71 -5.46 -1.60 14.65
C GLY A 71 -5.74 -2.17 13.26
N GLY A 72 -5.55 -3.46 13.01
CA GLY A 72 -5.71 -4.02 11.67
C GLY A 72 -4.57 -3.65 10.69
N PRO A 73 -4.59 -4.19 9.45
CA PRO A 73 -3.48 -4.06 8.49
C PRO A 73 -3.22 -2.63 8.03
N LEU A 74 -4.21 -1.75 8.09
CA LEU A 74 -4.12 -0.35 7.64
C LEU A 74 -3.73 0.64 8.75
N GLU A 75 -3.64 0.22 10.02
CA GLU A 75 -3.29 1.09 11.16
C GLU A 75 -1.97 1.85 10.94
N ARG A 76 -1.02 1.23 10.25
CA ARG A 76 0.28 1.86 9.91
C ARG A 76 0.14 3.17 9.12
N PHE A 77 -1.00 3.40 8.48
CA PHE A 77 -1.27 4.61 7.70
C PHE A 77 -1.97 5.72 8.49
N ALA A 78 -2.48 5.46 9.70
CA ALA A 78 -3.31 6.41 10.44
C ALA A 78 -2.63 7.78 10.63
N GLN A 79 -1.35 7.80 11.00
CA GLN A 79 -0.61 9.06 11.17
C GLN A 79 -0.43 9.81 9.84
N ARG A 80 -0.14 9.09 8.75
CA ARG A 80 0.04 9.69 7.40
C ARG A 80 -1.27 10.24 6.88
N LEU A 81 -2.38 9.53 7.08
CA LEU A 81 -3.70 9.99 6.67
C LEU A 81 -4.17 11.19 7.51
N GLY A 82 -3.81 11.23 8.80
CA GLY A 82 -4.02 12.41 9.63
C GLY A 82 -3.39 13.66 9.02
N ALA A 83 -2.15 13.56 8.56
CA ALA A 83 -1.44 14.65 7.88
C ALA A 83 -2.02 14.93 6.46
N LEU A 84 -2.35 13.88 5.69
CA LEU A 84 -2.90 14.01 4.33
C LEU A 84 -4.22 14.79 4.34
N PHE A 85 -5.09 14.52 5.32
CA PHE A 85 -6.45 15.07 5.38
C PHE A 85 -6.62 16.21 6.40
N ASP A 86 -5.57 16.60 7.12
CA ASP A 86 -5.64 17.61 8.22
C ASP A 86 -6.62 17.19 9.32
N VAL A 87 -6.57 15.94 9.75
CA VAL A 87 -7.41 15.41 10.82
C VAL A 87 -6.58 14.76 11.93
N THR A 88 -7.19 14.53 13.10
CA THR A 88 -6.49 13.80 14.16
C THR A 88 -6.23 12.34 13.77
N VAL A 89 -5.25 11.71 14.42
CA VAL A 89 -4.93 10.29 14.16
C VAL A 89 -6.12 9.38 14.51
N GLU A 90 -6.88 9.73 15.55
CA GLU A 90 -8.11 9.04 15.94
C GLU A 90 -9.16 9.12 14.83
N ARG A 91 -9.36 10.31 14.25
CA ARG A 91 -10.26 10.49 13.12
C ARG A 91 -9.77 9.73 11.88
N ALA A 92 -8.47 9.72 11.61
CA ALA A 92 -7.89 8.92 10.53
C ALA A 92 -8.16 7.42 10.70
N ARG A 93 -8.12 6.89 11.93
CA ARG A 93 -8.51 5.50 12.24
C ARG A 93 -9.98 5.22 11.96
N GLU A 94 -10.87 6.14 12.35
CA GLU A 94 -12.30 6.01 12.03
C GLU A 94 -12.53 5.97 10.51
N LEU A 95 -11.83 6.83 9.76
CA LEU A 95 -11.89 6.86 8.30
C LEU A 95 -11.37 5.55 7.70
N LEU A 96 -10.24 5.03 8.17
CA LEU A 96 -9.73 3.72 7.75
C LEU A 96 -10.77 2.60 7.95
N GLY A 97 -11.53 2.65 9.05
CA GLY A 97 -12.63 1.71 9.29
C GLY A 97 -13.75 1.75 8.24
N LEU A 98 -13.85 2.79 7.41
CA LEU A 98 -14.81 2.85 6.31
C LEU A 98 -14.42 1.88 5.17
N ILE A 99 -13.12 1.61 5.01
CA ILE A 99 -12.60 0.70 3.96
C ILE A 99 -13.15 -0.72 4.15
N GLU A 100 -13.27 -1.16 5.41
CA GLU A 100 -13.75 -2.50 5.76
C GLU A 100 -15.28 -2.63 5.68
N ARG A 101 -16.02 -1.53 5.52
CA ARG A 101 -17.49 -1.51 5.49
C ARG A 101 -18.00 -1.50 4.04
N PRO A 102 -18.59 -2.57 3.51
CA PRO A 102 -19.09 -2.59 2.13
C PRO A 102 -20.09 -1.47 1.82
N ALA A 103 -20.92 -1.08 2.80
CA ALA A 103 -21.92 -0.03 2.65
C ALA A 103 -21.34 1.38 2.52
N SER A 104 -20.06 1.59 2.87
CA SER A 104 -19.38 2.88 2.72
C SER A 104 -18.99 3.16 1.27
N TRP A 105 -18.81 2.11 0.48
CA TRP A 105 -18.34 2.24 -0.90
C TRP A 105 -19.49 2.58 -1.84
N GLU A 106 -19.27 3.60 -2.65
CA GLU A 106 -20.16 4.04 -3.71
C GLU A 106 -19.60 3.57 -5.06
N PRO A 107 -20.28 2.63 -5.76
CA PRO A 107 -19.88 2.23 -7.09
C PRO A 107 -20.01 3.40 -8.08
N GLN A 108 -18.95 3.70 -8.83
CA GLN A 108 -18.94 4.76 -9.85
C GLN A 108 -18.97 4.17 -11.26
N ALA A 109 -18.26 3.07 -11.47
CA ALA A 109 -18.17 2.35 -12.74
C ALA A 109 -17.79 0.87 -12.46
N PRO A 110 -17.82 -0.01 -13.45
CA PRO A 110 -17.36 -1.39 -13.26
C PRO A 110 -15.95 -1.44 -12.70
N GLY A 111 -15.79 -2.05 -11.53
CA GLY A 111 -14.52 -2.19 -10.83
C GLY A 111 -14.01 -0.92 -10.14
N ILE A 112 -14.78 0.16 -10.08
CA ILE A 112 -14.40 1.41 -9.42
C ILE A 112 -15.42 1.75 -8.34
N ALA A 113 -14.95 1.96 -7.11
CA ALA A 113 -15.78 2.43 -6.01
C ALA A 113 -15.04 3.48 -5.18
N LEU A 114 -15.78 4.43 -4.64
CA LEU A 114 -15.25 5.55 -3.87
C LEU A 114 -15.92 5.65 -2.50
N VAL A 115 -15.20 6.23 -1.55
CA VAL A 115 -15.72 6.72 -0.28
C VAL A 115 -15.33 8.19 -0.17
N HIS A 116 -16.28 9.09 -0.05
CA HIS A 116 -16.03 10.53 0.13
C HIS A 116 -16.24 10.94 1.59
N PHE A 117 -15.36 11.77 2.13
CA PHE A 117 -15.48 12.36 3.45
C PHE A 117 -14.89 13.78 3.47
N ASP A 118 -15.18 14.51 4.54
CA ASP A 118 -14.64 15.86 4.71
C ASP A 118 -13.24 15.80 5.34
N GLY A 119 -12.29 16.55 4.78
CA GLY A 119 -10.99 16.81 5.39
C GLY A 119 -11.10 17.86 6.51
N GLY A 120 -9.98 18.12 7.18
CA GLY A 120 -9.87 19.19 8.17
C GLY A 120 -9.93 20.59 7.57
N ALA A 121 -9.79 21.60 8.43
CA ALA A 121 -9.99 23.01 8.04
C ALA A 121 -9.06 23.48 6.92
N ALA A 122 -7.81 23.00 6.90
CA ALA A 122 -6.86 23.35 5.85
C ALA A 122 -7.28 22.82 4.45
N TYR A 123 -8.12 21.79 4.40
CA TYR A 123 -8.54 21.12 3.17
C TYR A 123 -10.06 21.11 2.96
N ALA A 124 -10.77 22.11 3.54
CA ALA A 124 -12.22 22.23 3.41
C ALA A 124 -12.72 22.33 1.96
N ALA A 125 -11.88 22.82 1.03
CA ALA A 125 -12.18 22.91 -0.39
C ALA A 125 -11.72 21.68 -1.19
N ALA A 126 -11.09 20.71 -0.55
CA ALA A 126 -10.62 19.49 -1.20
C ALA A 126 -11.73 18.45 -1.31
N ASP A 127 -11.62 17.61 -2.32
CA ASP A 127 -12.32 16.34 -2.38
C ASP A 127 -11.41 15.28 -1.76
N CYS A 128 -11.83 14.75 -0.61
CA CYS A 128 -11.09 13.75 0.15
C CYS A 128 -11.83 12.42 0.10
N GLY A 129 -11.07 11.34 -0.06
CA GLY A 129 -11.71 10.03 -0.13
C GLY A 129 -10.76 8.86 -0.25
N PHE A 130 -11.37 7.67 -0.28
CA PHE A 130 -10.71 6.44 -0.69
C PHE A 130 -11.23 6.01 -2.06
N ILE A 131 -10.34 5.52 -2.87
CA ILE A 131 -10.63 4.96 -4.19
C ILE A 131 -10.24 3.48 -4.16
N ARG A 132 -11.12 2.62 -4.68
CA ARG A 132 -10.85 1.21 -4.89
C ARG A 132 -10.97 0.90 -6.37
N LEU A 133 -9.92 0.30 -6.92
CA LEU A 133 -9.85 -0.20 -8.29
C LEU A 133 -9.69 -1.72 -8.24
N ALA A 134 -10.67 -2.45 -8.76
CA ALA A 134 -10.57 -3.89 -8.94
C ALA A 134 -9.50 -4.24 -9.99
N PRO A 135 -9.00 -5.49 -10.03
CA PRO A 135 -8.10 -5.95 -11.09
C PRO A 135 -8.63 -5.62 -12.49
N GLY A 136 -7.80 -4.99 -13.31
CA GLY A 136 -8.16 -4.55 -14.67
C GLY A 136 -8.96 -3.26 -14.76
N ALA A 137 -9.41 -2.68 -13.65
CA ALA A 137 -10.16 -1.43 -13.67
C ALA A 137 -9.27 -0.25 -14.07
N ILE A 138 -9.86 0.69 -14.79
CA ILE A 138 -9.23 1.92 -15.24
C ILE A 138 -9.99 3.11 -14.65
N PHE A 139 -9.36 3.84 -13.72
CA PHE A 139 -9.86 5.16 -13.33
C PHE A 139 -9.67 6.09 -14.53
N PRO A 140 -10.76 6.71 -15.02
CA PRO A 140 -10.75 7.36 -16.33
C PRO A 140 -9.72 8.50 -16.40
N PHE A 141 -9.35 8.86 -17.63
CA PHE A 141 -8.53 10.04 -17.87
C PHE A 141 -9.22 11.28 -17.30
N HIS A 142 -8.52 12.00 -16.44
CA HIS A 142 -9.04 13.14 -15.72
C HIS A 142 -7.98 14.23 -15.55
N LYS A 143 -8.47 15.45 -15.32
CA LYS A 143 -7.67 16.64 -15.06
C LYS A 143 -7.81 17.06 -13.60
N HIS A 144 -6.71 17.39 -12.94
CA HIS A 144 -6.73 17.94 -11.59
C HIS A 144 -7.04 19.44 -11.62
N LEU A 145 -8.09 19.85 -10.90
CA LEU A 145 -8.49 21.27 -10.80
C LEU A 145 -7.63 22.03 -9.77
N GLY A 146 -6.96 21.31 -8.90
CA GLY A 146 -5.98 21.80 -7.95
C GLY A 146 -4.93 20.70 -7.70
N ASP A 147 -4.06 20.91 -6.73
CA ASP A 147 -3.04 19.91 -6.36
C ASP A 147 -3.70 18.67 -5.75
N GLU A 148 -3.25 17.49 -6.17
CA GLU A 148 -3.65 16.22 -5.58
C GLU A 148 -2.47 15.55 -4.86
N ALA A 149 -2.75 14.99 -3.70
CA ALA A 149 -1.83 14.12 -2.97
C ALA A 149 -2.51 12.79 -2.66
N CYS A 150 -1.79 11.69 -2.89
CA CYS A 150 -2.29 10.33 -2.71
C CYS A 150 -1.33 9.46 -1.91
N VAL A 151 -1.89 8.47 -1.22
CA VAL A 151 -1.16 7.39 -0.53
C VAL A 151 -1.77 6.06 -0.94
N ILE A 152 -0.98 5.15 -1.50
CA ILE A 152 -1.43 3.79 -1.78
C ILE A 152 -1.48 2.99 -0.47
N LEU A 153 -2.63 2.43 -0.15
CA LEU A 153 -2.87 1.65 1.08
C LEU A 153 -2.71 0.16 0.84
N GLU A 154 -3.23 -0.34 -0.28
CA GLU A 154 -3.19 -1.75 -0.70
C GLU A 154 -2.98 -1.87 -2.20
N GLY A 155 -2.33 -2.96 -2.64
CA GLY A 155 -2.10 -3.25 -4.04
C GLY A 155 -1.13 -2.27 -4.71
N ALA A 156 -1.35 -2.04 -5.98
CA ALA A 156 -0.55 -1.13 -6.80
C ALA A 156 -1.37 -0.56 -7.95
N VAL A 157 -1.00 0.61 -8.43
CA VAL A 157 -1.62 1.26 -9.58
C VAL A 157 -0.57 1.76 -10.57
N HIS A 158 -0.86 1.64 -11.86
CA HIS A 158 -0.05 2.25 -12.92
C HIS A 158 -0.63 3.62 -13.29
N ASP A 159 0.20 4.65 -13.26
CA ASP A 159 -0.06 5.91 -13.95
C ASP A 159 0.13 5.68 -15.46
N GLY A 160 -0.97 5.75 -16.21
CA GLY A 160 -0.97 5.49 -17.65
C GLY A 160 -0.24 6.54 -18.46
N THR A 161 -0.06 7.76 -17.94
CA THR A 161 0.60 8.87 -18.62
C THR A 161 2.12 8.83 -18.44
N ASN A 162 2.58 8.53 -17.21
CA ASN A 162 4.00 8.54 -16.85
C ASN A 162 4.64 7.14 -16.86
N ALA A 163 3.87 6.10 -17.19
CA ALA A 163 4.27 4.69 -17.15
C ALA A 163 4.88 4.27 -15.78
N ARG A 164 4.49 4.94 -14.70
CA ARG A 164 4.98 4.70 -13.34
C ARG A 164 4.09 3.69 -12.64
N LEU A 165 4.70 2.67 -12.03
CA LEU A 165 4.06 1.83 -11.03
C LEU A 165 4.17 2.51 -9.66
N ILE A 166 3.08 2.54 -8.91
CA ILE A 166 3.01 3.12 -7.56
C ILE A 166 2.43 2.03 -6.66
N GLU A 167 3.18 1.63 -5.64
CA GLU A 167 2.89 0.48 -4.79
C GLU A 167 2.42 0.86 -3.38
N ALA A 168 1.85 -0.10 -2.66
CA ALA A 168 1.40 0.11 -1.29
C ALA A 168 2.50 0.69 -0.38
N GLY A 169 2.18 1.78 0.29
CA GLY A 169 3.10 2.55 1.12
C GLY A 169 3.71 3.76 0.42
N GLU A 170 3.63 3.87 -0.90
CA GLU A 170 4.12 5.04 -1.62
C GLU A 170 3.11 6.20 -1.60
N GLU A 171 3.67 7.40 -1.71
CA GLU A 171 2.93 8.65 -1.92
C GLU A 171 3.23 9.16 -3.32
N TYR A 172 2.24 9.79 -3.93
CA TYR A 172 2.47 10.54 -5.15
C TYR A 172 1.68 11.84 -5.14
N PHE A 173 2.21 12.79 -5.89
CA PHE A 173 1.67 14.14 -5.98
C PHE A 173 1.44 14.50 -7.44
N GLN A 174 0.29 15.12 -7.72
CA GLN A 174 -0.08 15.63 -9.02
C GLN A 174 -0.37 17.12 -8.91
N PRO A 175 0.41 17.99 -9.59
CA PRO A 175 0.16 19.43 -9.61
C PRO A 175 -1.18 19.77 -10.31
N ALA A 176 -1.73 20.92 -9.95
CA ALA A 176 -2.90 21.48 -10.63
C ALA A 176 -2.71 21.54 -12.15
N GLY A 177 -3.73 21.18 -12.90
CA GLY A 177 -3.74 21.18 -14.36
C GLY A 177 -3.09 19.96 -15.02
N THR A 178 -2.46 19.04 -14.26
CA THR A 178 -1.98 17.77 -14.82
C THR A 178 -3.13 16.84 -15.14
N GLU A 179 -2.90 15.92 -16.06
CA GLU A 179 -3.90 14.97 -16.55
C GLU A 179 -3.30 13.56 -16.59
N HIS A 180 -4.06 12.57 -16.13
CA HIS A 180 -3.67 11.17 -16.25
C HIS A 180 -4.86 10.20 -16.15
N ALA A 181 -4.57 8.90 -16.35
CA ALA A 181 -5.44 7.78 -16.02
C ALA A 181 -4.69 6.82 -15.12
N LEU A 182 -5.39 6.16 -14.20
CA LEU A 182 -4.82 5.15 -13.32
C LEU A 182 -5.36 3.77 -13.68
N ILE A 183 -4.49 2.77 -13.74
CA ILE A 183 -4.84 1.41 -14.18
C ILE A 183 -4.36 0.41 -13.12
N ASN A 184 -5.27 -0.37 -12.57
CA ASN A 184 -4.89 -1.52 -11.76
C ASN A 184 -4.56 -2.71 -12.67
N ARG A 185 -3.28 -2.99 -12.87
CA ARG A 185 -2.79 -4.16 -13.63
C ARG A 185 -2.45 -5.36 -12.74
N GLY A 186 -2.67 -5.24 -11.44
CA GLY A 186 -2.43 -6.30 -10.47
C GLY A 186 -3.54 -7.36 -10.46
N SER A 187 -3.38 -8.36 -9.60
CA SER A 187 -4.35 -9.45 -9.38
C SER A 187 -5.23 -9.24 -8.14
N VAL A 188 -5.00 -8.16 -7.39
CA VAL A 188 -5.74 -7.77 -6.18
C VAL A 188 -6.27 -6.36 -6.33
N ASP A 189 -7.23 -5.97 -5.51
CA ASP A 189 -7.73 -4.60 -5.46
C ASP A 189 -6.59 -3.63 -5.15
N CYS A 190 -6.58 -2.46 -5.80
CA CYS A 190 -5.77 -1.33 -5.39
C CYS A 190 -6.67 -0.37 -4.62
N ILE A 191 -6.27 -0.04 -3.38
CA ILE A 191 -6.97 0.93 -2.53
C ILE A 191 -6.00 2.07 -2.23
N PHE A 192 -6.42 3.29 -2.48
CA PHE A 192 -5.63 4.47 -2.17
C PHE A 192 -6.47 5.59 -1.58
N ALA A 193 -5.81 6.41 -0.75
CA ALA A 193 -6.34 7.64 -0.19
C ALA A 193 -5.96 8.79 -1.11
N ALA A 194 -6.89 9.70 -1.38
CA ALA A 194 -6.66 10.87 -2.20
C ALA A 194 -7.25 12.14 -1.58
N ARG A 195 -6.52 13.24 -1.73
CA ARG A 195 -6.96 14.59 -1.44
C ARG A 195 -6.73 15.44 -2.68
N ALA A 196 -7.80 15.77 -3.40
CA ALA A 196 -7.78 16.58 -4.61
C ALA A 196 -8.33 17.99 -4.32
N MET A 197 -7.47 19.01 -4.35
CA MET A 197 -7.90 20.40 -4.16
C MET A 197 -8.82 20.81 -5.32
N HIS A 198 -10.01 21.27 -4.99
CA HIS A 198 -11.06 21.64 -5.95
C HIS A 198 -11.61 20.47 -6.79
N GLY A 199 -11.17 19.22 -6.51
CA GLY A 199 -11.60 18.00 -7.21
C GLY A 199 -10.95 17.81 -8.58
N ILE A 200 -11.60 16.99 -9.40
CA ILE A 200 -11.13 16.60 -10.73
C ILE A 200 -12.19 16.88 -11.80
N GLU A 201 -11.75 16.94 -13.05
CA GLU A 201 -12.61 17.02 -14.23
C GLU A 201 -12.46 15.76 -15.06
N VAL A 202 -13.58 15.14 -15.42
CA VAL A 202 -13.65 13.98 -16.29
C VAL A 202 -14.46 14.31 -17.52
N ALA A 203 -13.92 14.09 -18.71
CA ALA A 203 -14.56 14.38 -19.98
C ALA A 203 -15.10 15.84 -20.10
N GLY A 204 -14.36 16.80 -19.54
CA GLY A 204 -14.71 18.22 -19.59
C GLY A 204 -15.78 18.66 -18.57
N ALA A 205 -16.15 17.80 -17.61
CA ALA A 205 -17.11 18.14 -16.57
C ALA A 205 -16.53 17.85 -15.18
N PRO A 206 -16.74 18.74 -14.18
CA PRO A 206 -16.32 18.47 -12.81
C PRO A 206 -16.98 17.20 -12.29
N ALA A 207 -16.17 16.26 -11.81
CA ALA A 207 -16.66 15.07 -11.12
C ALA A 207 -17.13 15.47 -9.71
N ARG A 208 -18.33 15.01 -9.32
CA ARG A 208 -18.93 15.28 -8.01
C ARG A 208 -19.38 13.96 -7.37
N PRO A 209 -19.25 13.82 -6.04
CA PRO A 209 -19.86 12.71 -5.34
C PRO A 209 -21.36 12.64 -5.61
N SER A 210 -21.89 11.44 -5.85
CA SER A 210 -23.33 11.23 -6.02
C SER A 210 -24.07 11.07 -4.69
N LYS A 211 -23.32 10.86 -3.58
CA LYS A 211 -23.85 10.78 -2.20
C LYS A 211 -23.28 11.89 -1.33
N PRO A 212 -23.95 12.25 -0.22
CA PRO A 212 -23.38 13.09 0.81
C PRO A 212 -22.09 12.51 1.36
N ARG A 213 -21.11 13.37 1.65
CA ARG A 213 -19.86 12.98 2.30
C ARG A 213 -20.12 12.43 3.70
N VAL A 214 -19.29 11.49 4.11
CA VAL A 214 -19.29 10.98 5.48
C VAL A 214 -18.61 12.04 6.38
N SER A 215 -19.39 12.65 7.26
CA SER A 215 -18.93 13.64 8.25
C SER A 215 -18.35 12.98 9.48
#